data_a128e29085f8ea0a922eedf1ff95b54b
#
_entry.id   a128e29085f8ea0a922eedf1ff95b54b
#
_cell.length_a   1.000
_cell.length_b   1.000
_cell.length_c   1.000
_cell.angle_alpha   90.00
_cell.angle_beta   90.00
_cell.angle_gamma   90.00
#
_symmetry.space_group_name_H-M   'P 1'
#
loop_
_entity.id
_entity.type
_entity.pdbx_description
1 polymer ?
#
loop_
_entity_poly.entity_id
_entity_poly.type
_entity_poly.pdbx_seq_one_letter_code
_entity_poly.pdbx_strand_id
1 'polypeptide(L)'
;MALTGHSLKIAVVGIGVAGAYLMSRLSDDHDHRVIGFERMPQDQHDAVCAWATCENVMEGLAGKCGLDFEEYVLHDGKHMRVDLGQKGRIDLKLKGMVSYDKLRLIQDMVKGTEIRFGRAPRKEELEPDFDMIVDATGFHRNYLPRLADEMWIPCVQYKVRYPQGKEPFDDFYLRSFPSMSGYFWYFPLGNGYAHVGAGDFLKNHNQFVNEFLNKHECEVIKKVGRPVRLTPPSGCEPFTDGRKSVGVGESIGTVFPLLGEGIIPSTWCAELFINNINDLKAYRDAVIDRFRVYALAFKFVKLKIAGRFSMAKHGMEMLKIYRHMKSEEERYGMKVSMGDMLKLSTI
;
A
#
# COMPACT_ATOMS: atom_id res chain seq x y z
N MET A 1 27.35 -9.43 -3.89
CA MET A 1 28.12 -9.24 -5.11
C MET A 1 28.03 -7.75 -5.40
N ALA A 2 29.13 -7.01 -5.34
CA ALA A 2 29.14 -5.58 -5.67
C ALA A 2 29.23 -5.46 -7.20
N LEU A 3 28.22 -4.85 -7.80
CA LEU A 3 28.19 -4.55 -9.23
C LEU A 3 28.90 -3.22 -9.44
N THR A 4 30.15 -3.25 -9.85
CA THR A 4 30.97 -2.05 -10.06
C THR A 4 30.66 -1.44 -11.43
N GLY A 5 30.07 -0.22 -11.45
CA GLY A 5 30.23 0.77 -12.53
C GLY A 5 29.73 0.42 -13.95
N HIS A 6 28.95 -0.63 -14.15
CA HIS A 6 28.43 -1.00 -15.47
C HIS A 6 26.95 -0.64 -15.61
N SER A 7 26.58 -0.15 -16.80
CA SER A 7 25.18 0.04 -17.20
C SER A 7 24.43 -1.29 -17.11
N LEU A 8 23.39 -1.36 -16.27
CA LEU A 8 22.56 -2.57 -16.11
C LEU A 8 21.36 -2.50 -17.04
N LYS A 9 20.97 -3.66 -17.57
CA LYS A 9 19.68 -3.84 -18.24
C LYS A 9 18.68 -4.44 -17.24
N ILE A 10 17.69 -3.64 -16.85
CA ILE A 10 16.77 -3.92 -15.75
C ILE A 10 15.36 -4.15 -16.28
N ALA A 11 14.74 -5.28 -15.88
CA ALA A 11 13.31 -5.52 -16.07
C ALA A 11 12.55 -5.15 -14.80
N VAL A 12 11.62 -4.20 -14.86
CA VAL A 12 10.69 -3.90 -13.76
C VAL A 12 9.35 -4.55 -14.07
N VAL A 13 8.93 -5.54 -13.26
CA VAL A 13 7.69 -6.27 -13.51
C VAL A 13 6.62 -5.88 -12.50
N GLY A 14 5.47 -5.41 -13.04
CA GLY A 14 4.37 -4.82 -12.28
C GLY A 14 4.48 -3.30 -12.20
N ILE A 15 3.56 -2.60 -12.87
CA ILE A 15 3.49 -1.13 -12.92
C ILE A 15 2.44 -0.61 -11.95
N GLY A 16 2.56 -1.04 -10.69
CA GLY A 16 1.88 -0.42 -9.55
C GLY A 16 2.67 0.80 -9.05
N VAL A 17 2.36 1.31 -7.84
CA VAL A 17 3.00 2.52 -7.32
C VAL A 17 4.54 2.39 -7.22
N ALA A 18 5.05 1.27 -6.73
CA ALA A 18 6.49 1.06 -6.63
C ALA A 18 7.15 0.89 -8.00
N GLY A 19 6.54 0.10 -8.89
CA GLY A 19 7.07 -0.12 -10.24
C GLY A 19 7.05 1.13 -11.10
N ALA A 20 5.97 1.91 -11.06
CA ALA A 20 5.89 3.18 -11.78
C ALA A 20 6.94 4.19 -11.29
N TYR A 21 7.10 4.29 -9.97
CA TYR A 21 8.14 5.12 -9.38
C TYR A 21 9.55 4.71 -9.82
N LEU A 22 9.84 3.40 -9.81
CA LEU A 22 11.12 2.88 -10.31
C LEU A 22 11.33 3.19 -11.79
N MET A 23 10.29 3.00 -12.62
CA MET A 23 10.37 3.31 -14.06
C MET A 23 10.72 4.77 -14.28
N SER A 24 10.01 5.72 -13.61
CA SER A 24 10.32 7.13 -13.71
C SER A 24 11.76 7.42 -13.30
N ARG A 25 12.14 7.03 -12.10
CA ARG A 25 13.43 7.40 -11.49
C ARG A 25 14.66 6.78 -12.18
N LEU A 26 14.54 5.52 -12.61
CA LEU A 26 15.66 4.81 -13.26
C LEU A 26 15.76 5.12 -14.76
N SER A 27 14.66 5.57 -15.41
CA SER A 27 14.70 5.96 -16.82
C SER A 27 15.30 7.35 -17.02
N ASP A 28 15.21 8.22 -16.00
CA ASP A 28 15.87 9.54 -16.00
C ASP A 28 17.38 9.43 -15.77
N ASP A 29 17.80 8.35 -15.10
CA ASP A 29 19.21 8.04 -14.88
C ASP A 29 19.75 7.26 -16.08
N HIS A 30 20.52 7.93 -16.94
CA HIS A 30 21.09 7.36 -18.16
C HIS A 30 22.11 6.22 -17.92
N ASP A 31 22.38 5.90 -16.65
CA ASP A 31 23.31 4.84 -16.28
C ASP A 31 22.75 3.43 -16.50
N HIS A 32 21.39 3.28 -16.62
CA HIS A 32 20.74 1.99 -16.76
C HIS A 32 19.74 1.97 -17.92
N ARG A 33 19.58 0.78 -18.56
CA ARG A 33 18.51 0.54 -19.50
C ARG A 33 17.36 -0.18 -18.81
N VAL A 34 16.21 0.49 -18.64
CA VAL A 34 15.06 -0.02 -17.90
C VAL A 34 13.89 -0.32 -18.83
N ILE A 35 13.26 -1.49 -18.68
CA ILE A 35 12.07 -1.88 -19.42
C ILE A 35 11.02 -2.37 -18.42
N GLY A 36 9.84 -1.75 -18.47
CA GLY A 36 8.69 -2.13 -17.65
C GLY A 36 7.85 -3.23 -18.30
N PHE A 37 7.24 -4.08 -17.47
CA PHE A 37 6.27 -5.10 -17.90
C PHE A 37 5.03 -5.02 -17.03
N GLU A 38 3.86 -4.88 -17.66
CA GLU A 38 2.56 -4.89 -16.99
C GLU A 38 1.65 -5.94 -17.63
N ARG A 39 1.05 -6.80 -16.81
CA ARG A 39 0.18 -7.89 -17.30
C ARG A 39 -1.10 -7.40 -17.95
N MET A 40 -1.64 -6.28 -17.45
CA MET A 40 -2.87 -5.70 -18.00
C MET A 40 -2.58 -4.97 -19.31
N PRO A 41 -3.48 -5.03 -20.31
CA PRO A 41 -3.45 -4.12 -21.44
C PRO A 41 -3.45 -2.67 -20.97
N GLN A 42 -2.89 -1.76 -21.76
CA GLN A 42 -2.73 -0.36 -21.38
C GLN A 42 -4.08 0.33 -21.07
N ASP A 43 -5.10 0.05 -21.85
CA ASP A 43 -6.46 0.54 -21.69
C ASP A 43 -7.22 -0.05 -20.50
N GLN A 44 -6.73 -1.17 -19.94
CA GLN A 44 -7.29 -1.85 -18.78
C GLN A 44 -6.40 -1.71 -17.53
N HIS A 45 -5.28 -1.01 -17.64
CA HIS A 45 -4.38 -0.79 -16.50
C HIS A 45 -5.13 -0.09 -15.37
N ASP A 46 -4.97 -0.59 -14.15
CA ASP A 46 -5.72 -0.14 -12.98
C ASP A 46 -4.86 -0.09 -11.72
N ALA A 47 -5.15 0.86 -10.87
CA ALA A 47 -4.51 1.06 -9.58
C ALA A 47 -5.43 0.62 -8.43
N VAL A 48 -5.56 -0.71 -8.24
CA VAL A 48 -6.46 -1.29 -7.22
C VAL A 48 -6.03 -0.91 -5.81
N CYS A 49 -6.74 0.05 -5.19
CA CYS A 49 -6.49 0.56 -3.85
C CYS A 49 -7.59 1.56 -3.49
N ALA A 50 -7.75 1.88 -2.20
CA ALA A 50 -8.68 2.92 -1.73
C ALA A 50 -8.28 4.35 -2.11
N TRP A 51 -7.08 4.56 -2.63
CA TRP A 51 -6.54 5.83 -3.13
C TRP A 51 -6.36 6.91 -2.05
N ALA A 52 -6.24 6.53 -0.78
CA ALA A 52 -5.91 7.48 0.28
C ALA A 52 -4.42 7.44 0.61
N THR A 53 -3.84 8.63 0.87
CA THR A 53 -2.43 8.80 1.21
C THR A 53 -2.22 10.09 1.98
N CYS A 54 -0.97 10.40 2.37
CA CYS A 54 -0.60 11.69 2.94
C CYS A 54 0.03 12.59 1.85
N GLU A 55 -0.58 13.75 1.64
CA GLU A 55 -0.16 14.75 0.66
C GLU A 55 1.29 15.20 0.87
N ASN A 56 1.63 15.64 2.09
CA ASN A 56 2.96 16.19 2.39
C ASN A 56 4.12 15.25 2.01
N VAL A 57 3.92 13.94 2.15
CA VAL A 57 4.94 12.94 1.78
C VAL A 57 4.90 12.65 0.28
N MET A 58 3.69 12.56 -0.28
CA MET A 58 3.54 12.25 -1.71
C MET A 58 3.99 13.42 -2.60
N GLU A 59 3.84 14.67 -2.17
CA GLU A 59 4.39 15.84 -2.84
C GLU A 59 5.91 15.69 -3.09
N GLY A 60 6.67 15.35 -2.03
CA GLY A 60 8.11 15.12 -2.16
C GLY A 60 8.46 13.92 -3.03
N LEU A 61 7.65 12.86 -3.02
CA LEU A 61 7.89 11.66 -3.84
C LEU A 61 7.50 11.89 -5.30
N ALA A 62 6.36 12.51 -5.57
CA ALA A 62 5.92 12.85 -6.92
C ALA A 62 6.86 13.91 -7.55
N GLY A 63 7.29 14.90 -6.77
CA GLY A 63 8.27 15.91 -7.19
C GLY A 63 9.59 15.32 -7.69
N LYS A 64 10.05 14.21 -7.11
CA LYS A 64 11.22 13.47 -7.63
C LYS A 64 10.98 12.83 -9.00
N CYS A 65 9.73 12.67 -9.40
CA CYS A 65 9.33 12.23 -10.74
C CYS A 65 8.94 13.39 -11.65
N GLY A 66 9.22 14.65 -11.25
CA GLY A 66 8.87 15.84 -11.99
C GLY A 66 7.37 16.17 -12.01
N LEU A 67 6.58 15.62 -11.08
CA LEU A 67 5.14 15.78 -11.02
C LEU A 67 4.72 16.61 -9.81
N ASP A 68 3.72 17.48 -10.00
CA ASP A 68 3.04 18.21 -8.94
C ASP A 68 1.91 17.34 -8.37
N PHE A 69 2.03 16.93 -7.12
CA PHE A 69 1.04 16.02 -6.51
C PHE A 69 -0.32 16.66 -6.29
N GLU A 70 -0.40 17.99 -6.11
CA GLU A 70 -1.66 18.71 -5.90
C GLU A 70 -2.65 18.50 -7.07
N GLU A 71 -2.14 18.36 -8.31
CA GLU A 71 -2.96 18.10 -9.51
C GLU A 71 -3.75 16.78 -9.47
N TYR A 72 -3.37 15.85 -8.59
CA TYR A 72 -3.99 14.53 -8.45
C TYR A 72 -4.94 14.44 -7.27
N VAL A 73 -4.96 15.44 -6.38
CA VAL A 73 -5.83 15.45 -5.19
C VAL A 73 -7.30 15.54 -5.61
N LEU A 74 -8.12 14.61 -5.11
CA LEU A 74 -9.56 14.53 -5.37
C LEU A 74 -10.40 15.00 -4.18
N HIS A 75 -9.93 14.74 -2.95
CA HIS A 75 -10.58 15.16 -1.72
C HIS A 75 -9.54 15.39 -0.63
N ASP A 76 -9.58 16.57 -0.01
CA ASP A 76 -8.75 16.96 1.14
C ASP A 76 -9.52 16.67 2.43
N GLY A 77 -9.08 15.64 3.17
CA GLY A 77 -9.71 15.19 4.39
C GLY A 77 -9.46 16.11 5.58
N LYS A 78 -10.50 16.40 6.33
CA LYS A 78 -10.43 17.19 7.57
C LYS A 78 -10.54 16.32 8.81
N HIS A 79 -11.34 15.26 8.73
CA HIS A 79 -11.54 14.29 9.80
C HIS A 79 -11.82 12.90 9.27
N MET A 80 -11.51 11.91 10.09
CA MET A 80 -11.88 10.52 9.83
C MET A 80 -12.68 10.00 11.01
N ARG A 81 -13.88 9.50 10.74
CA ARG A 81 -14.69 8.80 11.74
C ARG A 81 -14.36 7.31 11.71
N VAL A 82 -13.96 6.78 12.86
CA VAL A 82 -13.75 5.35 13.08
C VAL A 82 -14.86 4.82 13.98
N ASP A 83 -15.76 4.05 13.42
CA ASP A 83 -16.87 3.38 14.13
C ASP A 83 -16.36 2.06 14.73
N LEU A 84 -16.45 1.93 16.04
CA LEU A 84 -16.04 0.74 16.80
C LEU A 84 -17.26 -0.12 17.23
N GLY A 85 -18.41 0.10 16.62
CA GLY A 85 -19.66 -0.58 16.95
C GLY A 85 -20.15 -0.23 18.35
N GLN A 86 -20.43 -1.25 19.16
CA GLN A 86 -20.93 -1.06 20.54
C GLN A 86 -19.92 -0.34 21.47
N LYS A 87 -18.64 -0.26 21.08
CA LYS A 87 -17.59 0.42 21.86
C LYS A 87 -17.45 1.91 21.54
N GLY A 88 -18.38 2.45 20.74
CA GLY A 88 -18.46 3.86 20.42
C GLY A 88 -17.70 4.23 19.14
N ARG A 89 -17.15 5.42 19.10
CA ARG A 89 -16.45 5.95 17.93
C ARG A 89 -15.20 6.74 18.34
N ILE A 90 -14.33 6.92 17.36
CA ILE A 90 -13.18 7.81 17.41
C ILE A 90 -13.32 8.79 16.24
N ASP A 91 -13.22 10.09 16.50
CA ASP A 91 -13.16 11.11 15.47
C ASP A 91 -11.71 11.63 15.42
N LEU A 92 -10.97 11.21 14.39
CA LEU A 92 -9.57 11.59 14.17
C LEU A 92 -9.51 12.90 13.39
N LYS A 93 -8.70 13.84 13.85
CA LYS A 93 -8.36 15.02 13.05
C LYS A 93 -7.28 14.65 12.03
N LEU A 94 -7.54 14.92 10.76
CA LEU A 94 -6.60 14.70 9.69
C LEU A 94 -5.62 15.87 9.53
N LYS A 95 -4.47 15.58 8.91
CA LYS A 95 -3.37 16.50 8.64
C LYS A 95 -2.73 16.15 7.29
N GLY A 96 -3.38 16.51 6.20
CA GLY A 96 -2.91 16.22 4.86
C GLY A 96 -3.20 14.78 4.41
N MET A 97 -4.17 14.09 5.03
CA MET A 97 -4.70 12.87 4.46
C MET A 97 -5.66 13.23 3.32
N VAL A 98 -5.36 12.75 2.14
CA VAL A 98 -6.14 13.02 0.93
C VAL A 98 -6.52 11.73 0.23
N SER A 99 -7.61 11.75 -0.54
CA SER A 99 -7.76 10.82 -1.66
C SER A 99 -7.30 11.49 -2.95
N TYR A 100 -6.71 10.71 -3.85
CA TYR A 100 -6.10 11.23 -5.06
C TYR A 100 -6.29 10.28 -6.25
N ASP A 101 -6.16 10.77 -7.47
CA ASP A 101 -6.20 9.95 -8.68
C ASP A 101 -4.89 9.16 -8.84
N LYS A 102 -4.85 8.03 -8.14
CA LYS A 102 -3.67 7.15 -8.12
C LYS A 102 -3.36 6.57 -9.50
N LEU A 103 -4.39 6.30 -10.30
CA LEU A 103 -4.18 5.73 -11.62
C LEU A 103 -3.52 6.75 -12.55
N ARG A 104 -4.04 7.98 -12.58
CA ARG A 104 -3.47 9.08 -13.35
C ARG A 104 -2.02 9.37 -12.91
N LEU A 105 -1.76 9.44 -11.60
CA LEU A 105 -0.38 9.63 -11.10
C LEU A 105 0.56 8.53 -11.59
N ILE A 106 0.17 7.26 -11.51
CA ILE A 106 0.98 6.13 -12.00
C ILE A 106 1.23 6.25 -13.51
N GLN A 107 0.21 6.62 -14.29
CA GLN A 107 0.34 6.77 -15.74
C GLN A 107 1.27 7.93 -16.11
N ASP A 108 1.19 9.04 -15.40
CA ASP A 108 2.05 10.20 -15.65
C ASP A 108 3.50 9.93 -15.20
N MET A 109 3.74 9.19 -14.10
CA MET A 109 5.07 8.74 -13.69
C MET A 109 5.79 7.95 -14.78
N VAL A 110 5.08 7.16 -15.56
CA VAL A 110 5.68 6.28 -16.58
C VAL A 110 5.64 6.87 -17.99
N LYS A 111 5.14 8.08 -18.15
CA LYS A 111 5.07 8.74 -19.45
C LYS A 111 6.45 8.92 -20.05
N GLY A 112 6.64 8.44 -21.28
CA GLY A 112 7.93 8.50 -21.97
C GLY A 112 8.89 7.35 -21.62
N THR A 113 8.53 6.42 -20.73
CA THR A 113 9.34 5.23 -20.42
C THR A 113 8.95 4.03 -21.30
N GLU A 114 9.85 3.05 -21.48
CA GLU A 114 9.55 1.83 -22.26
C GLU A 114 8.78 0.82 -21.40
N ILE A 115 7.46 0.66 -21.64
CA ILE A 115 6.62 -0.33 -20.97
C ILE A 115 5.98 -1.28 -21.99
N ARG A 116 6.00 -2.56 -21.69
CA ARG A 116 5.32 -3.63 -22.42
C ARG A 116 4.07 -4.08 -21.66
N PHE A 117 2.95 -3.52 -22.06
CA PHE A 117 1.62 -3.84 -21.52
C PHE A 117 1.06 -5.14 -22.09
N GLY A 118 0.09 -5.75 -21.39
CA GLY A 118 -0.57 -6.99 -21.79
C GLY A 118 0.32 -8.23 -21.65
N ARG A 119 1.45 -8.11 -20.94
CA ARG A 119 2.42 -9.18 -20.79
C ARG A 119 3.01 -9.24 -19.38
N ALA A 120 2.96 -10.42 -18.77
CA ALA A 120 3.76 -10.78 -17.61
C ALA A 120 4.70 -11.94 -18.02
N PRO A 121 5.93 -11.66 -18.50
CA PRO A 121 6.84 -12.68 -18.95
C PRO A 121 7.24 -13.59 -17.78
N ARG A 122 7.51 -14.87 -18.06
CA ARG A 122 8.07 -15.76 -17.04
C ARG A 122 9.53 -15.39 -16.75
N LYS A 123 10.00 -15.77 -15.59
CA LYS A 123 11.38 -15.48 -15.15
C LYS A 123 12.42 -15.98 -16.16
N GLU A 124 12.25 -17.19 -16.66
CA GLU A 124 13.14 -17.83 -17.61
C GLU A 124 13.20 -17.10 -18.96
N GLU A 125 12.17 -16.30 -19.30
CA GLU A 125 12.14 -15.47 -20.51
C GLU A 125 12.92 -14.16 -20.31
N LEU A 126 13.07 -13.67 -19.07
CA LEU A 126 13.79 -12.46 -18.75
C LEU A 126 15.27 -12.69 -18.45
N GLU A 127 15.62 -13.78 -17.79
CA GLU A 127 17.00 -14.06 -17.34
C GLU A 127 18.08 -13.96 -18.43
N PRO A 128 17.84 -14.39 -19.70
CA PRO A 128 18.85 -14.25 -20.76
C PRO A 128 19.12 -12.81 -21.17
N ASP A 129 18.11 -11.94 -21.10
CA ASP A 129 18.13 -10.61 -21.69
C ASP A 129 18.37 -9.49 -20.68
N PHE A 130 18.24 -9.75 -19.38
CA PHE A 130 18.34 -8.74 -18.32
C PHE A 130 19.38 -9.14 -17.28
N ASP A 131 20.08 -8.13 -16.76
CA ASP A 131 21.05 -8.29 -15.67
C ASP A 131 20.31 -8.37 -14.32
N MET A 132 19.18 -7.66 -14.21
CA MET A 132 18.35 -7.62 -13.00
C MET A 132 16.87 -7.66 -13.34
N ILE A 133 16.09 -8.37 -12.51
CA ILE A 133 14.63 -8.49 -12.59
C ILE A 133 14.05 -7.96 -11.28
N VAL A 134 13.36 -6.82 -11.34
CA VAL A 134 12.72 -6.23 -10.16
C VAL A 134 11.29 -6.72 -10.06
N ASP A 135 11.00 -7.50 -9.00
CA ASP A 135 9.66 -7.95 -8.67
C ASP A 135 8.87 -6.86 -7.95
N ALA A 136 8.17 -6.02 -8.72
CA ALA A 136 7.21 -5.03 -8.23
C ALA A 136 5.75 -5.51 -8.40
N THR A 137 5.52 -6.84 -8.49
CA THR A 137 4.18 -7.44 -8.71
C THR A 137 3.27 -7.40 -7.49
N GLY A 138 3.71 -6.76 -6.41
CA GLY A 138 2.95 -6.57 -5.19
C GLY A 138 2.65 -7.90 -4.49
N PHE A 139 1.38 -8.12 -4.11
CA PHE A 139 0.96 -9.34 -3.41
C PHE A 139 1.44 -10.64 -4.10
N HIS A 140 1.49 -10.66 -5.43
CA HIS A 140 1.79 -11.89 -6.18
C HIS A 140 3.21 -12.41 -6.00
N ARG A 141 4.20 -11.53 -5.80
CA ARG A 141 5.60 -11.93 -5.55
C ARG A 141 6.10 -12.99 -6.56
N ASN A 142 5.91 -12.73 -7.84
CA ASN A 142 6.02 -13.77 -8.90
C ASN A 142 7.46 -14.20 -9.21
N TYR A 143 8.46 -13.39 -8.89
CA TYR A 143 9.87 -13.61 -9.27
C TYR A 143 10.77 -13.96 -8.09
N LEU A 144 10.21 -14.01 -6.90
CA LEU A 144 10.90 -14.35 -5.67
C LEU A 144 10.47 -15.73 -5.14
N PRO A 145 11.26 -16.37 -4.27
CA PRO A 145 10.84 -17.59 -3.60
C PRO A 145 9.53 -17.41 -2.85
N ARG A 146 8.69 -18.43 -2.85
CA ARG A 146 7.43 -18.43 -2.09
C ARG A 146 7.72 -18.34 -0.61
N LEU A 147 6.85 -17.64 0.10
CA LEU A 147 6.90 -17.57 1.57
C LEU A 147 6.28 -18.84 2.16
N ALA A 148 6.94 -19.41 3.15
CA ALA A 148 6.44 -20.60 3.85
C ALA A 148 5.29 -20.28 4.80
N ASP A 149 5.34 -19.10 5.45
CA ASP A 149 4.31 -18.62 6.37
C ASP A 149 4.04 -17.14 6.07
N GLU A 150 2.89 -16.88 5.48
CA GLU A 150 2.47 -15.53 5.17
C GLU A 150 1.04 -15.26 5.64
N MET A 151 0.80 -14.02 6.01
CA MET A 151 -0.51 -13.54 6.38
C MET A 151 -0.97 -12.43 5.43
N TRP A 152 -2.16 -12.59 4.92
CA TRP A 152 -2.78 -11.62 4.02
C TRP A 152 -4.28 -11.52 4.32
N ILE A 153 -4.88 -10.41 3.93
CA ILE A 153 -6.30 -10.15 4.11
C ILE A 153 -6.98 -10.01 2.75
N PRO A 154 -8.06 -10.77 2.50
CA PRO A 154 -8.85 -10.57 1.28
C PRO A 154 -9.60 -9.25 1.38
N CYS A 155 -9.59 -8.48 0.30
CA CYS A 155 -10.29 -7.20 0.21
C CYS A 155 -11.14 -7.14 -1.05
N VAL A 156 -12.27 -6.43 -0.94
CA VAL A 156 -13.11 -6.00 -2.05
C VAL A 156 -13.31 -4.50 -2.00
N GLN A 157 -13.37 -3.88 -3.17
CA GLN A 157 -13.62 -2.45 -3.30
C GLN A 157 -14.54 -2.17 -4.48
N TYR A 158 -15.40 -1.20 -4.29
CA TYR A 158 -16.26 -0.63 -5.30
C TYR A 158 -15.91 0.85 -5.48
N LYS A 159 -15.80 1.30 -6.73
CA LYS A 159 -15.92 2.72 -7.07
C LYS A 159 -17.41 2.97 -7.31
N VAL A 160 -17.98 3.89 -6.57
CA VAL A 160 -19.41 4.21 -6.63
C VAL A 160 -19.63 5.69 -6.92
N ARG A 161 -20.83 6.01 -7.43
CA ARG A 161 -21.31 7.38 -7.62
C ARG A 161 -22.64 7.54 -6.91
N TYR A 162 -22.73 8.52 -6.05
CA TYR A 162 -23.97 8.93 -5.39
C TYR A 162 -24.67 10.03 -6.16
N PRO A 163 -26.02 10.10 -6.12
CA PRO A 163 -26.74 11.30 -6.52
C PRO A 163 -26.26 12.49 -5.66
N GLN A 164 -26.30 13.68 -6.24
CA GLN A 164 -25.82 14.89 -5.56
C GLN A 164 -26.52 15.10 -4.20
N GLY A 165 -25.73 15.30 -3.16
CA GLY A 165 -26.20 15.48 -1.78
C GLY A 165 -26.79 14.24 -1.11
N LYS A 166 -26.52 13.05 -1.67
CA LYS A 166 -26.92 11.74 -1.12
C LYS A 166 -25.73 10.91 -0.63
N GLU A 167 -24.54 11.51 -0.62
CA GLU A 167 -23.36 10.88 -0.07
C GLU A 167 -23.59 10.52 1.41
N PRO A 168 -23.29 9.28 1.85
CA PRO A 168 -23.58 8.85 3.23
C PRO A 168 -22.65 9.50 4.27
N PHE A 169 -21.50 9.98 3.83
CA PHE A 169 -20.52 10.69 4.66
C PHE A 169 -19.86 11.80 3.84
N ASP A 170 -19.58 12.90 4.51
CA ASP A 170 -18.92 14.09 3.96
C ASP A 170 -17.39 13.97 3.93
N ASP A 171 -16.82 13.01 4.71
CA ASP A 171 -15.38 12.82 4.84
C ASP A 171 -15.05 11.32 5.07
N PHE A 172 -13.81 10.99 5.37
CA PHE A 172 -13.35 9.62 5.56
C PHE A 172 -14.10 8.90 6.67
N TYR A 173 -14.50 7.66 6.39
CA TYR A 173 -15.17 6.81 7.36
C TYR A 173 -14.58 5.40 7.34
N LEU A 174 -14.32 4.88 8.54
CA LEU A 174 -13.92 3.50 8.79
C LEU A 174 -14.90 2.85 9.77
N ARG A 175 -15.18 1.57 9.59
CA ARG A 175 -15.88 0.75 10.58
C ARG A 175 -15.05 -0.49 10.86
N SER A 176 -14.60 -0.64 12.10
CA SER A 176 -13.87 -1.81 12.55
C SER A 176 -14.82 -3.02 12.67
N PHE A 177 -14.31 -4.18 12.29
CA PHE A 177 -15.00 -5.44 12.52
C PHE A 177 -14.62 -6.04 13.88
N PRO A 178 -15.47 -6.93 14.44
CA PRO A 178 -15.19 -7.58 15.71
C PRO A 178 -13.81 -8.25 15.73
N SER A 179 -13.14 -8.21 16.89
CA SER A 179 -11.81 -8.79 17.10
C SER A 179 -10.73 -8.22 16.18
N MET A 180 -10.94 -7.02 15.61
CA MET A 180 -10.05 -6.42 14.62
C MET A 180 -9.73 -7.37 13.45
N SER A 181 -10.68 -8.22 13.06
CA SER A 181 -10.51 -9.13 11.93
C SER A 181 -10.37 -8.40 10.59
N GLY A 182 -10.73 -7.12 10.56
CA GLY A 182 -10.67 -6.24 9.42
C GLY A 182 -11.47 -4.97 9.64
N TYR A 183 -11.71 -4.26 8.56
CA TYR A 183 -12.53 -3.04 8.58
C TYR A 183 -13.16 -2.76 7.23
N PHE A 184 -14.25 -2.02 7.26
CA PHE A 184 -14.92 -1.37 6.14
C PHE A 184 -14.39 0.05 6.00
N TRP A 185 -14.29 0.57 4.78
CA TRP A 185 -13.93 1.95 4.49
C TRP A 185 -14.89 2.61 3.49
N TYR A 186 -15.09 3.91 3.67
CA TYR A 186 -15.66 4.83 2.72
C TYR A 186 -14.68 6.00 2.56
N PHE A 187 -14.15 6.19 1.36
CA PHE A 187 -13.19 7.23 1.04
C PHE A 187 -13.71 8.08 -0.11
N PRO A 188 -14.07 9.36 0.14
CA PRO A 188 -14.59 10.26 -0.88
C PRO A 188 -13.55 10.54 -1.95
N LEU A 189 -14.01 10.65 -3.22
CA LEU A 189 -13.19 11.01 -4.39
C LEU A 189 -13.66 12.33 -5.02
N GLY A 190 -14.50 13.09 -4.32
CA GLY A 190 -15.11 14.31 -4.85
C GLY A 190 -16.24 14.05 -5.87
N ASN A 191 -17.03 15.09 -6.12
CA ASN A 191 -18.08 15.08 -7.16
C ASN A 191 -19.10 13.91 -7.06
N GLY A 192 -19.41 13.47 -5.83
CA GLY A 192 -20.31 12.34 -5.58
C GLY A 192 -19.67 10.96 -5.75
N TYR A 193 -18.39 10.87 -6.11
CA TYR A 193 -17.68 9.59 -6.20
C TYR A 193 -17.06 9.20 -4.87
N ALA A 194 -17.00 7.89 -4.62
CA ALA A 194 -16.28 7.33 -3.48
C ALA A 194 -15.72 5.94 -3.79
N HIS A 195 -14.69 5.57 -3.06
CA HIS A 195 -14.27 4.18 -2.89
C HIS A 195 -14.89 3.61 -1.64
N VAL A 196 -15.67 2.54 -1.80
CA VAL A 196 -16.31 1.79 -0.72
C VAL A 196 -15.76 0.37 -0.73
N GLY A 197 -15.25 -0.10 0.39
CA GLY A 197 -14.68 -1.43 0.42
C GLY A 197 -14.52 -2.00 1.82
N ALA A 198 -14.06 -3.23 1.87
CA ALA A 198 -13.74 -3.90 3.12
C ALA A 198 -12.64 -4.95 2.92
N GLY A 199 -11.87 -5.18 3.97
CA GLY A 199 -10.99 -6.33 4.13
C GLY A 199 -11.34 -7.06 5.42
N ASP A 200 -11.36 -8.40 5.40
CA ASP A 200 -11.70 -9.19 6.59
C ASP A 200 -11.06 -10.58 6.56
N PHE A 201 -10.32 -10.93 7.61
CA PHE A 201 -9.77 -12.27 7.79
C PHE A 201 -10.83 -13.36 7.88
N LEU A 202 -12.01 -13.03 8.41
CA LEU A 202 -13.15 -13.94 8.52
C LEU A 202 -13.93 -14.05 7.20
N LYS A 203 -13.47 -13.35 6.13
CA LYS A 203 -14.04 -13.36 4.78
C LYS A 203 -15.48 -12.85 4.67
N ASN A 204 -15.95 -12.06 5.63
CA ASN A 204 -17.27 -11.44 5.60
C ASN A 204 -17.29 -10.10 4.86
N HIS A 205 -16.15 -9.65 4.32
CA HIS A 205 -15.99 -8.34 3.66
C HIS A 205 -17.02 -8.09 2.55
N ASN A 206 -17.35 -9.09 1.73
CA ASN A 206 -18.37 -8.93 0.69
C ASN A 206 -19.77 -8.66 1.26
N GLN A 207 -20.15 -9.36 2.34
CA GLN A 207 -21.43 -9.15 2.98
C GLN A 207 -21.56 -7.72 3.52
N PHE A 208 -20.57 -7.23 4.27
CA PHE A 208 -20.57 -5.89 4.83
C PHE A 208 -20.67 -4.79 3.76
N VAL A 209 -19.95 -4.94 2.66
CA VAL A 209 -20.02 -3.96 1.58
C VAL A 209 -21.37 -4.02 0.87
N ASN A 210 -21.91 -5.21 0.59
CA ASN A 210 -23.22 -5.35 -0.04
C ASN A 210 -24.35 -4.78 0.84
N GLU A 211 -24.32 -5.02 2.16
CA GLU A 211 -25.28 -4.42 3.11
C GLU A 211 -25.22 -2.89 3.06
N PHE A 212 -24.02 -2.33 2.99
CA PHE A 212 -23.84 -0.88 2.87
C PHE A 212 -24.37 -0.34 1.56
N LEU A 213 -24.05 -0.96 0.42
CA LEU A 213 -24.52 -0.55 -0.90
C LEU A 213 -26.04 -0.65 -1.04
N ASN A 214 -26.65 -1.67 -0.47
CA ASN A 214 -28.11 -1.82 -0.45
C ASN A 214 -28.83 -0.76 0.41
N LYS A 215 -28.13 -0.25 1.43
CA LYS A 215 -28.68 0.79 2.32
C LYS A 215 -28.58 2.20 1.72
N HIS A 216 -27.60 2.44 0.88
CA HIS A 216 -27.31 3.76 0.33
C HIS A 216 -27.39 3.71 -1.19
N GLU A 217 -28.40 4.41 -1.74
CA GLU A 217 -28.61 4.49 -3.19
C GLU A 217 -27.35 5.06 -3.89
N CYS A 218 -26.74 4.23 -4.76
CA CYS A 218 -25.58 4.61 -5.54
C CYS A 218 -25.46 3.79 -6.82
N GLU A 219 -24.79 4.34 -7.81
CA GLU A 219 -24.39 3.64 -9.02
C GLU A 219 -23.04 2.95 -8.78
N VAL A 220 -22.94 1.66 -9.05
CA VAL A 220 -21.66 0.93 -9.01
C VAL A 220 -20.94 1.11 -10.35
N ILE A 221 -19.84 1.84 -10.34
CA ILE A 221 -19.01 2.11 -11.52
C ILE A 221 -18.04 0.95 -11.79
N LYS A 222 -17.40 0.45 -10.71
CA LYS A 222 -16.39 -0.62 -10.83
C LYS A 222 -16.33 -1.43 -9.55
N LYS A 223 -16.12 -2.74 -9.71
CA LYS A 223 -15.81 -3.65 -8.60
C LYS A 223 -14.46 -4.30 -8.83
N VAL A 224 -13.62 -4.31 -7.80
CA VAL A 224 -12.32 -4.98 -7.82
C VAL A 224 -12.09 -5.74 -6.52
N GLY A 225 -11.31 -6.81 -6.59
CA GLY A 225 -10.90 -7.57 -5.41
C GLY A 225 -9.40 -7.84 -5.45
N ARG A 226 -8.73 -7.66 -4.32
CA ARG A 226 -7.30 -7.92 -4.21
C ARG A 226 -6.94 -8.27 -2.77
N PRO A 227 -6.17 -9.32 -2.53
CA PRO A 227 -5.56 -9.54 -1.22
C PRO A 227 -4.47 -8.49 -0.95
N VAL A 228 -4.26 -8.20 0.32
CA VAL A 228 -3.19 -7.33 0.82
C VAL A 228 -2.30 -8.14 1.75
N ARG A 229 -0.99 -8.13 1.50
CA ARG A 229 0.00 -8.81 2.33
C ARG A 229 0.21 -8.02 3.62
N LEU A 230 0.08 -8.67 4.76
CA LEU A 230 0.34 -8.08 6.08
C LEU A 230 1.65 -8.57 6.69
N THR A 231 2.21 -9.68 6.18
CA THR A 231 3.54 -10.15 6.60
C THR A 231 4.57 -9.05 6.33
N PRO A 232 5.27 -8.56 7.37
CA PRO A 232 6.22 -7.46 7.24
C PRO A 232 7.52 -7.91 6.55
N PRO A 233 8.41 -6.98 6.16
CA PRO A 233 9.65 -7.32 5.47
C PRO A 233 10.49 -8.37 6.19
N SER A 234 10.61 -8.33 7.50
CA SER A 234 11.34 -9.35 8.29
C SER A 234 10.77 -10.76 8.16
N GLY A 235 9.50 -10.90 7.77
CA GLY A 235 8.86 -12.20 7.49
C GLY A 235 8.79 -12.52 5.99
N CYS A 236 9.26 -11.62 5.12
CA CYS A 236 9.27 -11.78 3.68
C CYS A 236 10.67 -12.05 3.09
N GLU A 237 11.66 -12.33 3.91
CA GLU A 237 12.98 -12.72 3.41
C GLU A 237 12.94 -14.12 2.75
N PRO A 238 13.79 -14.38 1.74
CA PRO A 238 14.78 -13.49 1.14
C PRO A 238 14.14 -12.47 0.16
N PHE A 239 14.75 -11.27 0.03
CA PHE A 239 14.33 -10.26 -0.95
C PHE A 239 14.92 -10.49 -2.34
N THR A 240 15.72 -11.51 -2.50
CA THR A 240 16.32 -11.93 -3.77
C THR A 240 16.16 -13.41 -3.94
N ASP A 241 16.26 -13.87 -5.18
CA ASP A 241 16.32 -15.31 -5.50
C ASP A 241 17.75 -15.88 -5.49
N GLY A 242 18.73 -15.06 -5.08
CA GLY A 242 20.15 -15.40 -5.10
C GLY A 242 20.78 -15.37 -6.50
N ARG A 243 20.05 -14.95 -7.53
CA ARG A 243 20.51 -14.83 -8.91
C ARG A 243 20.28 -13.40 -9.43
N LYS A 244 19.21 -13.17 -10.18
CA LYS A 244 18.91 -11.89 -10.85
C LYS A 244 17.67 -11.18 -10.29
N SER A 245 16.79 -11.86 -9.55
CA SER A 245 15.54 -11.28 -9.08
C SER A 245 15.70 -10.60 -7.74
N VAL A 246 15.10 -9.40 -7.60
CA VAL A 246 15.02 -8.62 -6.37
C VAL A 246 13.61 -8.07 -6.20
N GLY A 247 13.06 -8.13 -4.99
CA GLY A 247 11.72 -7.63 -4.69
C GLY A 247 11.72 -6.19 -4.22
N VAL A 248 10.66 -5.45 -4.59
CA VAL A 248 10.41 -4.07 -4.16
C VAL A 248 8.93 -3.87 -3.82
N GLY A 249 8.66 -3.15 -2.76
CA GLY A 249 7.29 -2.82 -2.35
C GLY A 249 6.58 -4.00 -1.66
N GLU A 250 5.30 -4.17 -1.92
CA GLU A 250 4.48 -5.20 -1.26
C GLU A 250 4.97 -6.64 -1.53
N SER A 251 5.73 -6.88 -2.60
CA SER A 251 6.33 -8.21 -2.85
C SER A 251 7.26 -8.65 -1.73
N ILE A 252 7.81 -7.70 -0.98
CA ILE A 252 8.63 -7.93 0.21
C ILE A 252 8.01 -7.37 1.50
N GLY A 253 6.69 -7.17 1.53
CA GLY A 253 5.94 -6.90 2.76
C GLY A 253 5.95 -5.45 3.24
N THR A 254 6.14 -4.46 2.39
CA THR A 254 6.15 -3.04 2.79
C THR A 254 4.77 -2.43 3.00
N VAL A 255 3.81 -3.19 3.49
CA VAL A 255 2.50 -2.70 3.91
C VAL A 255 2.46 -2.59 5.43
N PHE A 256 2.04 -1.46 5.98
CA PHE A 256 1.91 -1.30 7.44
C PHE A 256 0.71 -2.13 7.93
N PRO A 257 0.95 -3.19 8.74
CA PRO A 257 -0.06 -4.21 9.00
C PRO A 257 -1.31 -3.71 9.74
N LEU A 258 -1.18 -2.64 10.54
CA LEU A 258 -2.28 -2.11 11.34
C LEU A 258 -3.31 -1.34 10.50
N LEU A 259 -2.85 -0.65 9.45
CA LEU A 259 -3.67 0.22 8.60
C LEU A 259 -3.90 -0.34 7.20
N GLY A 260 -3.17 -1.39 6.79
CA GLY A 260 -3.16 -1.84 5.40
C GLY A 260 -2.56 -0.80 4.43
N GLU A 261 -1.80 0.17 4.97
CA GLU A 261 -1.23 1.27 4.19
C GLU A 261 0.07 0.83 3.53
N GLY A 262 0.12 0.88 2.20
CA GLY A 262 1.24 0.41 1.41
C GLY A 262 1.74 1.37 0.33
N ILE A 263 1.08 2.51 0.09
CA ILE A 263 1.45 3.45 -0.99
C ILE A 263 2.81 4.06 -0.70
N ILE A 264 2.91 4.86 0.36
CA ILE A 264 4.14 5.53 0.78
C ILE A 264 5.25 4.52 1.09
N PRO A 265 5.02 3.46 1.90
CA PRO A 265 6.07 2.49 2.18
C PRO A 265 6.64 1.78 0.95
N SER A 266 5.79 1.46 -0.04
CA SER A 266 6.26 0.83 -1.27
C SER A 266 7.09 1.79 -2.13
N THR A 267 6.74 3.08 -2.14
CA THR A 267 7.52 4.12 -2.83
C THR A 267 8.85 4.36 -2.10
N TRP A 268 8.86 4.43 -0.77
CA TRP A 268 10.12 4.50 0.00
C TRP A 268 11.00 3.27 -0.21
N CYS A 269 10.40 2.09 -0.30
CA CYS A 269 11.13 0.88 -0.62
C CYS A 269 11.81 0.97 -2.00
N ALA A 270 11.12 1.57 -2.98
CA ALA A 270 11.71 1.84 -4.29
C ALA A 270 12.90 2.82 -4.20
N GLU A 271 12.79 3.88 -3.39
CA GLU A 271 13.93 4.80 -3.12
C GLU A 271 15.11 4.08 -2.47
N LEU A 272 14.84 3.23 -1.47
CA LEU A 272 15.90 2.43 -0.84
C LEU A 272 16.58 1.50 -1.84
N PHE A 273 15.82 0.92 -2.78
CA PHE A 273 16.37 0.10 -3.85
C PHE A 273 17.26 0.92 -4.79
N ILE A 274 16.78 2.06 -5.29
CA ILE A 274 17.56 2.96 -6.17
C ILE A 274 18.88 3.35 -5.50
N ASN A 275 18.84 3.78 -4.25
CA ASN A 275 20.03 4.21 -3.50
C ASN A 275 21.05 3.09 -3.22
N ASN A 276 20.63 1.83 -3.35
CA ASN A 276 21.46 0.65 -3.05
C ASN A 276 21.47 -0.38 -4.20
N ILE A 277 21.18 0.05 -5.43
CA ILE A 277 21.02 -0.84 -6.58
C ILE A 277 22.26 -1.73 -6.84
N ASN A 278 23.45 -1.22 -6.51
CA ASN A 278 24.72 -1.93 -6.66
C ASN A 278 25.11 -2.78 -5.45
N ASP A 279 24.37 -2.70 -4.33
CA ASP A 279 24.60 -3.48 -3.11
C ASP A 279 23.26 -3.98 -2.52
N LEU A 280 22.83 -5.14 -2.98
CA LEU A 280 21.57 -5.75 -2.53
C LEU A 280 21.57 -6.15 -1.05
N LYS A 281 22.76 -6.28 -0.42
CA LYS A 281 22.84 -6.51 1.01
C LYS A 281 22.53 -5.21 1.77
N ALA A 282 23.14 -4.09 1.36
CA ALA A 282 22.83 -2.77 1.92
C ALA A 282 21.35 -2.41 1.71
N TYR A 283 20.79 -2.71 0.54
CA TYR A 283 19.35 -2.57 0.28
C TYR A 283 18.49 -3.35 1.29
N ARG A 284 18.78 -4.64 1.47
CA ARG A 284 18.08 -5.48 2.44
C ARG A 284 18.14 -4.90 3.86
N ASP A 285 19.34 -4.53 4.30
CA ASP A 285 19.55 -4.02 5.66
C ASP A 285 18.81 -2.68 5.86
N ALA A 286 18.82 -1.79 4.87
CA ALA A 286 18.05 -0.54 4.87
C ALA A 286 16.53 -0.76 4.93
N VAL A 287 16.00 -1.73 4.20
CA VAL A 287 14.57 -2.11 4.25
C VAL A 287 14.21 -2.65 5.64
N ILE A 288 15.00 -3.56 6.19
CA ILE A 288 14.74 -4.14 7.53
C ILE A 288 14.76 -3.06 8.60
N ASP A 289 15.72 -2.14 8.56
CA ASP A 289 15.79 -1.05 9.54
C ASP A 289 14.62 -0.07 9.39
N ARG A 290 14.33 0.38 8.17
CA ARG A 290 13.23 1.34 7.92
C ARG A 290 11.87 0.82 8.39
N PHE A 291 11.60 -0.46 8.17
CA PHE A 291 10.31 -1.08 8.45
C PHE A 291 10.29 -1.96 9.71
N ARG A 292 11.28 -1.84 10.60
CA ARG A 292 11.40 -2.69 11.82
C ARG A 292 10.16 -2.70 12.71
N VAL A 293 9.44 -1.55 12.81
CA VAL A 293 8.22 -1.45 13.63
C VAL A 293 7.06 -2.26 13.04
N TYR A 294 7.08 -2.56 11.75
CA TYR A 294 6.04 -3.36 11.10
C TYR A 294 5.93 -4.77 11.71
N ALA A 295 7.04 -5.34 12.18
CA ALA A 295 7.02 -6.62 12.88
C ALA A 295 6.25 -6.56 14.21
N LEU A 296 6.34 -5.44 14.94
CA LEU A 296 5.56 -5.23 16.17
C LEU A 296 4.08 -5.03 15.87
N ALA A 297 3.76 -4.22 14.85
CA ALA A 297 2.39 -4.00 14.41
C ALA A 297 1.75 -5.32 13.92
N PHE A 298 2.49 -6.13 13.17
CA PHE A 298 2.04 -7.44 12.71
C PHE A 298 1.77 -8.40 13.87
N LYS A 299 2.68 -8.46 14.86
CA LYS A 299 2.47 -9.25 16.08
C LYS A 299 1.22 -8.80 16.82
N PHE A 300 1.00 -7.49 16.96
CA PHE A 300 -0.20 -6.93 17.59
C PHE A 300 -1.47 -7.39 16.84
N VAL A 301 -1.52 -7.26 15.52
CA VAL A 301 -2.66 -7.70 14.70
C VAL A 301 -2.92 -9.20 14.88
N LYS A 302 -1.88 -10.05 14.80
CA LYS A 302 -2.01 -11.50 15.04
C LYS A 302 -2.59 -11.83 16.42
N LEU A 303 -2.12 -11.15 17.46
CA LEU A 303 -2.62 -11.35 18.83
C LEU A 303 -4.08 -10.93 18.98
N LYS A 304 -4.49 -9.83 18.32
CA LYS A 304 -5.88 -9.33 18.34
C LYS A 304 -6.80 -10.32 17.65
N ILE A 305 -6.48 -10.73 16.42
CA ILE A 305 -7.29 -11.70 15.66
C ILE A 305 -7.43 -13.03 16.41
N ALA A 306 -6.35 -13.47 17.08
CA ALA A 306 -6.35 -14.71 17.87
C ALA A 306 -7.04 -14.57 19.24
N GLY A 307 -7.56 -13.39 19.62
CA GLY A 307 -8.12 -13.13 20.96
C GLY A 307 -7.11 -13.26 22.11
N ARG A 308 -5.80 -13.19 21.82
CA ARG A 308 -4.71 -13.40 22.80
C ARG A 308 -4.01 -12.12 23.23
N PHE A 309 -4.46 -10.95 22.75
CA PHE A 309 -3.90 -9.68 23.18
C PHE A 309 -4.26 -9.37 24.64
N SER A 310 -3.30 -8.92 25.42
CA SER A 310 -3.49 -8.48 26.81
C SER A 310 -2.62 -7.26 27.08
N MET A 311 -3.22 -6.19 27.60
CA MET A 311 -2.49 -4.97 27.97
C MET A 311 -1.38 -5.23 28.98
N ALA A 312 -1.62 -6.12 29.96
CA ALA A 312 -0.62 -6.46 30.98
C ALA A 312 0.64 -7.10 30.36
N LYS A 313 0.47 -7.91 29.30
CA LYS A 313 1.58 -8.63 28.65
C LYS A 313 2.18 -7.86 27.46
N HIS A 314 1.37 -7.09 26.72
CA HIS A 314 1.76 -6.51 25.43
C HIS A 314 1.68 -4.97 25.40
N GLY A 315 1.39 -4.32 26.55
CA GLY A 315 1.23 -2.86 26.63
C GLY A 315 2.50 -2.09 26.23
N MET A 316 3.70 -2.65 26.54
CA MET A 316 4.96 -2.03 26.14
C MET A 316 5.17 -2.08 24.60
N GLU A 317 4.76 -3.15 23.94
CA GLU A 317 4.82 -3.26 22.48
C GLU A 317 3.85 -2.27 21.82
N MET A 318 2.63 -2.17 22.36
CA MET A 318 1.65 -1.19 21.91
C MET A 318 2.15 0.25 22.10
N LEU A 319 2.84 0.55 23.21
CA LEU A 319 3.46 1.85 23.43
C LEU A 319 4.55 2.16 22.39
N LYS A 320 5.33 1.17 21.97
CA LYS A 320 6.32 1.35 20.89
C LYS A 320 5.64 1.63 19.54
N ILE A 321 4.55 0.93 19.21
CA ILE A 321 3.75 1.20 18.00
C ILE A 321 3.17 2.60 18.07
N TYR A 322 2.57 2.99 19.19
CA TYR A 322 2.05 4.34 19.40
C TYR A 322 3.12 5.43 19.21
N ARG A 323 4.29 5.26 19.83
CA ARG A 323 5.40 6.23 19.70
C ARG A 323 5.85 6.38 18.25
N HIS A 324 5.94 5.28 17.53
CA HIS A 324 6.24 5.31 16.10
C HIS A 324 5.16 6.05 15.29
N MET A 325 3.88 5.71 15.48
CA MET A 325 2.79 6.42 14.80
C MET A 325 2.75 7.91 15.17
N LYS A 326 3.06 8.23 16.44
CA LYS A 326 3.11 9.62 16.93
C LYS A 326 4.28 10.41 16.32
N SER A 327 5.46 9.80 16.18
CA SER A 327 6.62 10.44 15.56
C SER A 327 6.46 10.62 14.03
N GLU A 328 5.59 9.84 13.42
CA GLU A 328 5.31 9.88 11.98
C GLU A 328 3.86 10.37 11.66
N GLU A 329 3.24 11.18 12.53
CA GLU A 329 1.87 11.68 12.31
C GLU A 329 1.69 12.37 10.95
N GLU A 330 2.69 13.12 10.50
CA GLU A 330 2.67 13.79 9.20
C GLU A 330 2.63 12.77 8.05
N ARG A 331 3.35 11.65 8.19
CA ARG A 331 3.32 10.58 7.19
C ARG A 331 1.98 9.85 7.13
N TYR A 332 1.30 9.67 8.27
CA TYR A 332 -0.01 9.04 8.31
C TYR A 332 -1.15 10.00 7.95
N GLY A 333 -0.87 11.29 7.85
CA GLY A 333 -1.85 12.30 7.55
C GLY A 333 -2.93 12.46 8.62
N MET A 334 -2.68 12.01 9.87
CA MET A 334 -3.66 12.03 10.95
C MET A 334 -3.01 12.26 12.32
N LYS A 335 -3.74 12.90 13.23
CA LYS A 335 -3.32 12.99 14.64
C LYS A 335 -3.60 11.68 15.37
N VAL A 336 -2.60 11.16 16.07
CA VAL A 336 -2.70 9.93 16.86
C VAL A 336 -2.64 10.26 18.35
N SER A 337 -3.64 9.87 19.12
CA SER A 337 -3.64 10.00 20.57
C SER A 337 -3.49 8.64 21.28
N MET A 338 -2.92 8.65 22.49
CA MET A 338 -2.83 7.42 23.31
C MET A 338 -4.24 6.93 23.68
N GLY A 339 -5.20 7.83 23.89
CA GLY A 339 -6.59 7.47 24.18
C GLY A 339 -7.24 6.68 23.04
N ASP A 340 -6.98 7.08 21.78
CA ASP A 340 -7.50 6.39 20.60
C ASP A 340 -6.86 5.01 20.44
N MET A 341 -5.55 4.92 20.66
CA MET A 341 -4.85 3.62 20.66
C MET A 341 -5.36 2.67 21.75
N LEU A 342 -5.67 3.19 22.94
CA LEU A 342 -6.27 2.39 24.01
C LEU A 342 -7.68 1.91 23.62
N LYS A 343 -8.53 2.77 23.05
CA LYS A 343 -9.85 2.37 22.55
C LYS A 343 -9.73 1.28 21.49
N LEU A 344 -8.86 1.44 20.49
CA LEU A 344 -8.59 0.42 19.48
C LEU A 344 -8.12 -0.90 20.11
N SER A 345 -7.32 -0.86 21.17
CA SER A 345 -6.84 -2.07 21.83
C SER A 345 -7.93 -2.85 22.57
N THR A 346 -9.10 -2.25 22.82
CA THR A 346 -10.23 -2.91 23.50
C THR A 346 -11.22 -3.61 22.55
N ILE A 347 -11.11 -3.43 21.22
CA ILE A 347 -11.98 -4.03 20.21
C ILE A 347 -11.80 -5.54 20.07
#